data_a69820fa5746cda2473e34aaf4e2ca92
#
_entry.id   a69820fa5746cda2473e34aaf4e2ca92
#
_cell.length_a   1.000
_cell.length_b   1.000
_cell.length_c   1.000
_cell.angle_alpha   90.00
_cell.angle_beta   90.00
_cell.angle_gamma   90.00
#
_symmetry.space_group_name_H-M   'P 1'
#
loop_
_entity.id
_entity.type
_entity.pdbx_description
1 polymer ?
#
loop_
_entity_poly.entity_id
_entity_poly.type
_entity_poly.pdbx_seq_one_letter_code
_entity_poly.pdbx_strand_id
1 'polypeptide(L)'
;MSQDREAKLKALRLTMEKLDKTYGKGAVMRMGDSAVEEVEVIPSGSLGLDIALGIGGYPRGRVVEIYGPESSGKTTLTLHAIAEVQRKGGIAAFIDAEHAFDRFYAEKLGVDTENLIISQPDNGEQALEIADNLIRSGA
;
A
#
# COMPACT_ATOMS: atom_id res chain seq x y z
N MET A 1 12.25 -42.12 -4.20
CA MET A 1 12.83 -41.22 -3.17
C MET A 1 13.53 -42.10 -2.13
N SER A 2 14.74 -41.74 -1.64
CA SER A 2 15.47 -42.61 -0.69
C SER A 2 14.76 -42.56 0.67
N GLN A 3 14.72 -43.69 1.37
CA GLN A 3 14.17 -43.83 2.75
C GLN A 3 14.78 -42.80 3.73
N ASP A 4 16.02 -42.42 3.54
CA ASP A 4 16.71 -41.39 4.32
C ASP A 4 16.06 -40.00 4.16
N ARG A 5 15.59 -39.63 2.97
CA ARG A 5 14.91 -38.34 2.71
C ARG A 5 13.53 -38.29 3.39
N GLU A 6 12.82 -39.38 3.41
CA GLU A 6 11.50 -39.51 4.05
C GLU A 6 11.58 -39.38 5.56
N ALA A 7 12.57 -40.04 6.16
CA ALA A 7 12.86 -39.92 7.59
C ALA A 7 13.23 -38.48 7.99
N LYS A 8 14.05 -37.79 7.20
CA LYS A 8 14.42 -36.37 7.41
C LYS A 8 13.22 -35.45 7.32
N LEU A 9 12.32 -35.65 6.34
CA LEU A 9 11.11 -34.85 6.20
C LEU A 9 10.13 -35.04 7.36
N LYS A 10 10.03 -36.28 7.91
CA LYS A 10 9.21 -36.55 9.08
C LYS A 10 9.76 -35.84 10.33
N ALA A 11 11.06 -35.92 10.54
CA ALA A 11 11.72 -35.22 11.65
C ALA A 11 11.54 -33.69 11.55
N LEU A 12 11.66 -33.14 10.34
CA LEU A 12 11.43 -31.69 10.09
C LEU A 12 9.99 -31.28 10.42
N ARG A 13 8.98 -32.06 10.01
CA ARG A 13 7.57 -31.78 10.36
C ARG A 13 7.34 -31.72 11.87
N LEU A 14 7.85 -32.69 12.60
CA LEU A 14 7.76 -32.73 14.09
C LEU A 14 8.41 -31.50 14.71
N THR A 15 9.55 -31.06 14.18
CA THR A 15 10.23 -29.85 14.65
C THR A 15 9.40 -28.58 14.36
N MET A 16 8.81 -28.48 13.17
CA MET A 16 7.91 -27.36 12.83
C MET A 16 6.70 -27.29 13.75
N GLU A 17 6.04 -28.45 14.02
CA GLU A 17 4.91 -28.52 14.95
C GLU A 17 5.31 -28.12 16.39
N LYS A 18 6.52 -28.45 16.83
CA LYS A 18 7.03 -28.00 18.12
C LYS A 18 7.27 -26.52 18.18
N LEU A 19 7.80 -25.93 17.11
CA LEU A 19 8.02 -24.48 17.00
C LEU A 19 6.69 -23.72 16.96
N ASP A 20 5.70 -24.22 16.24
CA ASP A 20 4.35 -23.64 16.23
C ASP A 20 3.68 -23.63 17.61
N LYS A 21 3.91 -24.69 18.42
CA LYS A 21 3.42 -24.74 19.81
C LYS A 21 4.13 -23.76 20.72
N THR A 22 5.41 -23.50 20.49
CA THR A 22 6.23 -22.65 21.37
C THR A 22 6.08 -21.15 21.02
N TYR A 23 6.03 -20.81 19.72
CA TYR A 23 6.10 -19.43 19.24
C TYR A 23 4.81 -18.95 18.55
N GLY A 24 3.81 -19.81 18.44
CA GLY A 24 2.56 -19.52 17.74
C GLY A 24 2.52 -20.13 16.34
N LYS A 25 1.29 -20.36 15.87
CA LYS A 25 1.02 -20.97 14.55
C LYS A 25 1.58 -20.10 13.43
N GLY A 26 2.37 -20.69 12.54
CA GLY A 26 3.00 -19.98 11.43
C GLY A 26 4.38 -19.40 11.75
N ALA A 27 4.96 -19.71 12.92
CA ALA A 27 6.33 -19.31 13.27
C ALA A 27 7.37 -19.84 12.28
N VAL A 28 7.11 -21.01 11.71
CA VAL A 28 7.91 -21.59 10.61
C VAL A 28 6.96 -22.17 9.56
N MET A 29 7.12 -21.76 8.32
CA MET A 29 6.31 -22.26 7.20
C MET A 29 7.17 -22.59 6.00
N ARG A 30 6.68 -23.47 5.14
CA ARG A 30 7.29 -23.65 3.82
C ARG A 30 6.79 -22.58 2.88
N MET A 31 7.66 -21.98 2.08
CA MET A 31 7.27 -20.93 1.15
C MET A 31 6.20 -21.38 0.14
N GLY A 32 6.19 -22.67 -0.22
CA GLY A 32 5.16 -23.24 -1.10
C GLY A 32 3.81 -23.52 -0.44
N ASP A 33 3.75 -23.54 0.89
CA ASP A 33 2.52 -23.82 1.66
C ASP A 33 1.82 -22.49 2.09
N SER A 34 2.50 -21.34 1.93
CA SER A 34 1.88 -20.04 2.17
C SER A 34 0.88 -19.77 1.04
N ALA A 35 -0.40 -19.68 1.41
CA ALA A 35 -1.37 -19.06 0.51
C ALA A 35 -0.86 -17.67 0.15
N VAL A 36 -0.80 -17.33 -1.12
CA VAL A 36 -0.53 -15.97 -1.55
C VAL A 36 -1.69 -15.14 -0.98
N GLU A 37 -1.44 -14.36 0.06
CA GLU A 37 -2.43 -13.41 0.56
C GLU A 37 -2.74 -12.44 -0.58
N GLU A 38 -4.01 -12.37 -0.97
CA GLU A 38 -4.47 -11.34 -1.89
C GLU A 38 -4.27 -9.98 -1.21
N VAL A 39 -3.34 -9.19 -1.75
CA VAL A 39 -3.09 -7.84 -1.27
C VAL A 39 -4.15 -6.92 -1.86
N GLU A 40 -4.96 -6.30 -1.01
CA GLU A 40 -5.84 -5.23 -1.47
C GLU A 40 -5.04 -4.09 -2.08
N VAL A 41 -5.49 -3.58 -3.22
CA VAL A 41 -4.78 -2.55 -3.98
C VAL A 41 -5.66 -1.36 -4.33
N ILE A 42 -5.00 -0.22 -4.49
CA ILE A 42 -5.54 0.99 -5.10
C ILE A 42 -4.99 1.05 -6.52
N PRO A 43 -5.81 1.00 -7.57
CA PRO A 43 -5.35 1.15 -8.95
C PRO A 43 -4.61 2.48 -9.13
N SER A 44 -3.57 2.47 -9.95
CA SER A 44 -2.80 3.69 -10.23
C SER A 44 -3.50 4.64 -11.23
N GLY A 45 -4.54 4.15 -11.91
CA GLY A 45 -5.14 4.83 -13.05
C GLY A 45 -4.42 4.58 -14.37
N SER A 46 -3.33 3.82 -14.35
CA SER A 46 -2.56 3.40 -15.52
C SER A 46 -2.47 1.88 -15.57
N LEU A 47 -3.09 1.28 -16.58
CA LEU A 47 -3.05 -0.18 -16.77
C LEU A 47 -1.62 -0.71 -16.89
N GLY A 48 -0.75 0.03 -17.61
CA GLY A 48 0.64 -0.37 -17.77
C GLY A 48 1.42 -0.38 -16.45
N LEU A 49 1.19 0.61 -15.58
CA LEU A 49 1.81 0.66 -14.26
C LEU A 49 1.25 -0.43 -13.35
N ASP A 50 -0.05 -0.65 -13.35
CA ASP A 50 -0.70 -1.69 -12.54
C ASP A 50 -0.16 -3.08 -12.87
N ILE A 51 0.04 -3.39 -14.16
CA ILE A 51 0.68 -4.63 -14.61
C ILE A 51 2.14 -4.69 -14.15
N ALA A 52 2.89 -3.61 -14.28
CA ALA A 52 4.30 -3.56 -13.88
C ALA A 52 4.50 -3.73 -12.38
N LEU A 53 3.57 -3.26 -11.54
CA LEU A 53 3.57 -3.47 -10.10
C LEU A 53 3.30 -4.94 -9.70
N GLY A 54 2.77 -5.76 -10.60
CA GLY A 54 2.55 -7.19 -10.40
C GLY A 54 1.34 -7.57 -9.56
N ILE A 55 0.80 -6.65 -8.77
CA ILE A 55 -0.37 -6.87 -7.90
C ILE A 55 -1.61 -6.08 -8.35
N GLY A 56 -1.50 -5.32 -9.44
CA GLY A 56 -2.63 -4.58 -10.02
C GLY A 56 -2.85 -3.18 -9.46
N GLY A 57 -1.90 -2.62 -8.74
CA GLY A 57 -1.98 -1.26 -8.19
C GLY A 57 -1.06 -1.05 -6.99
N TYR A 58 -1.27 0.05 -6.27
CA TYR A 58 -0.57 0.34 -5.02
C TYR A 58 -1.11 -0.51 -3.87
N PRO A 59 -0.27 -1.16 -3.05
CA PRO A 59 -0.75 -1.96 -1.93
C PRO A 59 -1.42 -1.08 -0.86
N ARG A 60 -2.63 -1.42 -0.44
CA ARG A 60 -3.30 -0.74 0.68
C ARG A 60 -2.58 -0.99 1.99
N GLY A 61 -2.62 0.00 2.89
CA GLY A 61 -2.00 -0.09 4.20
C GLY A 61 -0.46 -0.10 4.17
N ARG A 62 0.14 0.38 3.09
CA ARG A 62 1.60 0.51 2.95
C ARG A 62 1.98 1.95 2.61
N VAL A 63 3.19 2.34 3.02
CA VAL A 63 3.81 3.58 2.55
C VAL A 63 4.42 3.32 1.18
N VAL A 64 4.06 4.14 0.20
CA VAL A 64 4.58 4.07 -1.16
C VAL A 64 5.35 5.37 -1.44
N GLU A 65 6.63 5.25 -1.72
CA GLU A 65 7.46 6.38 -2.13
C GLU A 65 7.46 6.52 -3.65
N ILE A 66 7.15 7.73 -4.15
CA ILE A 66 7.22 8.09 -5.57
C ILE A 66 8.23 9.21 -5.72
N TYR A 67 9.32 8.97 -6.42
CA TYR A 67 10.40 9.93 -6.60
C TYR A 67 10.74 10.13 -8.08
N GLY A 68 11.34 11.27 -8.39
CA GLY A 68 11.74 11.66 -9.74
C GLY A 68 11.98 13.16 -9.84
N PRO A 69 12.49 13.65 -10.98
CA PRO A 69 12.70 15.07 -11.20
C PRO A 69 11.40 15.87 -11.18
N GLU A 70 11.52 17.19 -11.10
CA GLU A 70 10.38 18.10 -11.23
C GLU A 70 9.63 17.85 -12.54
N SER A 71 8.32 18.08 -12.51
CA SER A 71 7.43 17.93 -13.69
C SER A 71 7.45 16.53 -14.33
N SER A 72 7.84 15.50 -13.58
CA SER A 72 7.90 14.11 -14.06
C SER A 72 6.58 13.34 -13.92
N GLY A 73 5.54 13.96 -13.37
CA GLY A 73 4.23 13.34 -13.19
C GLY A 73 3.98 12.69 -11.82
N LYS A 74 4.81 12.92 -10.80
CA LYS A 74 4.62 12.38 -9.44
C LYS A 74 3.25 12.76 -8.86
N THR A 75 2.93 14.05 -8.89
CA THR A 75 1.63 14.55 -8.42
C THR A 75 0.47 14.02 -9.26
N THR A 76 0.64 13.88 -10.57
CA THR A 76 -0.35 13.29 -11.47
C THR A 76 -0.70 11.86 -11.05
N LEU A 77 0.30 11.03 -10.76
CA LEU A 77 0.07 9.66 -10.26
C LEU A 77 -0.66 9.66 -8.92
N THR A 78 -0.31 10.57 -8.02
CA THR A 78 -0.97 10.70 -6.72
C THR A 78 -2.43 11.11 -6.87
N LEU A 79 -2.74 12.08 -7.75
CA LEU A 79 -4.11 12.52 -8.02
C LEU A 79 -4.96 11.40 -8.65
N HIS A 80 -4.40 10.61 -9.54
CA HIS A 80 -5.08 9.42 -10.06
C HIS A 80 -5.39 8.39 -8.98
N ALA A 81 -4.46 8.12 -8.06
CA ALA A 81 -4.71 7.21 -6.94
C ALA A 81 -5.83 7.72 -6.03
N ILE A 82 -5.88 9.03 -5.76
CA ILE A 82 -6.97 9.68 -5.02
C ILE A 82 -8.30 9.48 -5.74
N ALA A 83 -8.37 9.76 -7.03
CA ALA A 83 -9.58 9.60 -7.83
C ALA A 83 -10.08 8.13 -7.81
N GLU A 84 -9.18 7.16 -7.89
CA GLU A 84 -9.52 5.73 -7.81
C GLU A 84 -10.07 5.32 -6.44
N VAL A 85 -9.49 5.84 -5.35
CA VAL A 85 -10.00 5.59 -3.98
C VAL A 85 -11.38 6.19 -3.81
N GLN A 86 -11.58 7.45 -4.20
CA GLN A 86 -12.87 8.13 -4.07
C GLN A 86 -13.96 7.46 -4.92
N ARG A 87 -13.62 6.97 -6.12
CA ARG A 87 -14.56 6.22 -6.99
C ARG A 87 -15.07 4.94 -6.34
N LYS A 88 -14.28 4.34 -5.44
CA LYS A 88 -14.65 3.17 -4.63
C LYS A 88 -15.34 3.54 -3.30
N GLY A 89 -15.65 4.81 -3.07
CA GLY A 89 -16.26 5.30 -1.85
C GLY A 89 -15.29 5.49 -0.68
N GLY A 90 -13.98 5.46 -0.93
CA GLY A 90 -12.96 5.73 0.08
C GLY A 90 -12.75 7.23 0.30
N ILE A 91 -12.13 7.56 1.43
CA ILE A 91 -11.76 8.91 1.83
C ILE A 91 -10.29 9.14 1.48
N ALA A 92 -9.96 10.32 0.97
CA ALA A 92 -8.60 10.72 0.65
C ALA A 92 -8.24 12.05 1.31
N ALA A 93 -6.97 12.16 1.69
CA ALA A 93 -6.40 13.42 2.16
C ALA A 93 -5.15 13.73 1.36
N PHE A 94 -4.94 15.02 1.06
CA PHE A 94 -3.77 15.53 0.37
C PHE A 94 -3.06 16.54 1.28
N ILE A 95 -1.81 16.24 1.65
CA ILE A 95 -0.98 17.14 2.45
C ILE A 95 0.00 17.81 1.48
N ASP A 96 -0.26 19.07 1.19
CA ASP A 96 0.43 19.86 0.18
C ASP A 96 1.49 20.77 0.83
N ALA A 97 2.67 20.22 1.07
CA ALA A 97 3.80 20.98 1.64
C ALA A 97 4.43 21.98 0.64
N GLU A 98 4.17 21.83 -0.66
CA GLU A 98 4.69 22.74 -1.69
C GLU A 98 3.74 23.89 -2.00
N HIS A 99 2.51 23.86 -1.49
CA HIS A 99 1.45 24.84 -1.77
C HIS A 99 1.16 24.97 -3.28
N ALA A 100 1.22 23.85 -4.00
CA ALA A 100 1.12 23.79 -5.46
C ALA A 100 -0.10 22.99 -5.96
N PHE A 101 -1.06 22.70 -5.09
CA PHE A 101 -2.26 21.93 -5.46
C PHE A 101 -3.11 22.73 -6.47
N ASP A 102 -3.32 22.13 -7.64
CA ASP A 102 -4.18 22.68 -8.69
C ASP A 102 -5.53 21.94 -8.68
N ARG A 103 -6.55 22.63 -8.17
CA ARG A 103 -7.92 22.12 -8.09
C ARG A 103 -8.49 21.74 -9.45
N PHE A 104 -8.33 22.63 -10.45
CA PHE A 104 -8.90 22.40 -11.79
C PHE A 104 -8.25 21.22 -12.49
N TYR A 105 -6.95 21.03 -12.29
CA TYR A 105 -6.25 19.88 -12.81
C TYR A 105 -6.68 18.59 -12.12
N ALA A 106 -6.81 18.61 -10.80
CA ALA A 106 -7.29 17.46 -10.02
C ALA A 106 -8.70 17.01 -10.45
N GLU A 107 -9.61 17.97 -10.64
CA GLU A 107 -10.98 17.70 -11.15
C GLU A 107 -10.97 17.07 -12.53
N LYS A 108 -10.11 17.53 -13.44
CA LYS A 108 -9.95 16.93 -14.78
C LYS A 108 -9.45 15.49 -14.73
N LEU A 109 -8.68 15.14 -13.72
CA LEU A 109 -8.21 13.77 -13.50
C LEU A 109 -9.25 12.88 -12.79
N GLY A 110 -10.38 13.45 -12.40
CA GLY A 110 -11.49 12.73 -11.78
C GLY A 110 -11.50 12.76 -10.26
N VAL A 111 -10.71 13.64 -9.63
CA VAL A 111 -10.75 13.85 -8.18
C VAL A 111 -12.01 14.60 -7.81
N ASP A 112 -12.75 14.09 -6.84
CA ASP A 112 -13.84 14.82 -6.18
C ASP A 112 -13.23 15.80 -5.17
N THR A 113 -13.05 17.04 -5.59
CA THR A 113 -12.41 18.08 -4.78
C THR A 113 -13.31 18.63 -3.67
N GLU A 114 -14.62 18.41 -3.75
CA GLU A 114 -15.56 18.80 -2.69
C GLU A 114 -15.41 17.91 -1.45
N ASN A 115 -15.04 16.64 -1.64
CA ASN A 115 -14.85 15.66 -0.58
C ASN A 115 -13.38 15.33 -0.30
N LEU A 116 -12.43 16.02 -0.93
CA LEU A 116 -11.01 15.86 -0.68
C LEU A 116 -10.60 16.65 0.57
N ILE A 117 -10.01 15.96 1.55
CA ILE A 117 -9.39 16.62 2.69
C ILE A 117 -8.03 17.18 2.24
N ILE A 118 -7.83 18.48 2.38
CA ILE A 118 -6.56 19.13 2.01
C ILE A 118 -5.97 19.86 3.21
N SER A 119 -4.65 19.76 3.38
CA SER A 119 -3.87 20.52 4.37
C SER A 119 -2.63 21.10 3.71
N GLN A 120 -2.29 22.32 4.08
CA GLN A 120 -1.09 23.04 3.59
C GLN A 120 -0.24 23.43 4.81
N PRO A 121 0.58 22.51 5.33
CA PRO A 121 1.40 22.74 6.53
C PRO A 121 2.55 23.71 6.24
N ASP A 122 2.97 24.43 7.27
CA ASP A 122 4.07 25.40 7.18
C ASP A 122 5.46 24.72 7.22
N ASN A 123 5.54 23.50 7.75
CA ASN A 123 6.79 22.75 7.88
C ASN A 123 6.55 21.24 7.88
N GLY A 124 7.64 20.47 7.80
CA GLY A 124 7.59 19.01 7.70
C GLY A 124 7.06 18.33 8.96
N GLU A 125 7.40 18.83 10.15
CA GLU A 125 6.93 18.30 11.42
C GLU A 125 5.41 18.37 11.51
N GLN A 126 4.84 19.51 11.16
CA GLN A 126 3.39 19.71 11.12
C GLN A 126 2.73 18.79 10.08
N ALA A 127 3.34 18.63 8.92
CA ALA A 127 2.84 17.71 7.88
C ALA A 127 2.75 16.27 8.38
N LEU A 128 3.79 15.79 9.07
CA LEU A 128 3.85 14.44 9.63
C LEU A 128 2.86 14.26 10.78
N GLU A 129 2.69 15.25 11.64
CA GLU A 129 1.71 15.22 12.74
C GLU A 129 0.27 15.16 12.19
N ILE A 130 -0.04 15.94 11.17
CA ILE A 130 -1.35 15.91 10.50
C ILE A 130 -1.57 14.54 9.88
N ALA A 131 -0.59 13.99 9.18
CA ALA A 131 -0.69 12.66 8.58
C ALA A 131 -0.94 11.57 9.63
N ASP A 132 -0.19 11.57 10.74
CA ASP A 132 -0.35 10.60 11.83
C ASP A 132 -1.76 10.68 12.44
N ASN A 133 -2.26 11.89 12.70
CA ASN A 133 -3.61 12.06 13.24
C ASN A 133 -4.71 11.59 12.28
N LEU A 134 -4.58 11.89 10.99
CA LEU A 134 -5.53 11.41 9.97
C LEU A 134 -5.54 9.88 9.88
N ILE A 135 -4.38 9.25 9.88
CA ILE A 135 -4.25 7.79 9.85
C ILE A 135 -4.85 7.15 11.12
N ARG A 136 -4.62 7.73 12.29
CA ARG A 136 -5.17 7.25 13.56
C ARG A 136 -6.67 7.39 13.67
N SER A 137 -7.29 8.28 12.92
CA SER A 137 -8.76 8.42 12.90
C SER A 137 -9.46 7.15 12.43
N GLY A 138 -8.77 6.32 11.62
CA GLY A 138 -9.31 5.08 11.08
C GLY A 138 -10.35 5.29 9.98
N ALA A 139 -10.45 6.51 9.44
CA ALA A 139 -11.38 6.87 8.37
C ALA A 139 -10.90 6.39 6.99
#